data_a5f2e031566eb47c3045e5faf94bbd39
#
_entry.id   a5f2e031566eb47c3045e5faf94bbd39
#
_cell.length_a   1.000
_cell.length_b   1.000
_cell.length_c   1.000
_cell.angle_alpha   90.00
_cell.angle_beta   90.00
_cell.angle_gamma   90.00
#
_symmetry.space_group_name_H-M   'P 1'
#
loop_
_entity.id
_entity.type
_entity.pdbx_description
1 polymer ?
#
loop_
_entity_poly.entity_id
_entity_poly.type
_entity_poly.pdbx_seq_one_letter_code
_entity_poly.pdbx_strand_id
1 'polypeptide(L)'
;LMKRLEVVLKRNPEERYMVGELTLYPDRKQVFTGKTEISLTAKEYQLLEYLMRNQGQVLTKENILETIWGVDGQFVVDNTVSVTINRLRRKIEPDGERQGYIQNVFGLGYRIGEKER
;
A
#
# COMPACT_ATOMS: atom_id res chain seq x y z
N LEU A 1 -0.60 30.34 22.29
CA LEU A 1 -1.28 29.38 22.32
C LEU A 1 -1.97 28.99 21.09
N MET A 2 -2.27 29.78 20.35
CA MET A 2 -2.86 29.46 19.19
C MET A 2 -2.13 28.58 18.35
N LYS A 3 -0.88 28.62 18.38
CA LYS A 3 -0.15 27.80 17.54
C LYS A 3 -0.41 26.38 17.71
N ARG A 4 -0.70 25.95 18.85
CA ARG A 4 -0.81 24.60 19.01
C ARG A 4 -2.02 24.18 18.32
N LEU A 5 -2.94 25.04 18.19
CA LEU A 5 -4.09 24.73 17.56
C LEU A 5 -3.85 24.45 16.14
N GLU A 6 -3.01 25.21 15.53
CA GLU A 6 -2.70 24.95 14.19
C GLU A 6 -2.10 23.64 13.97
N VAL A 7 -1.26 23.23 14.82
CA VAL A 7 -0.62 21.98 14.67
C VAL A 7 -1.63 20.87 14.68
N VAL A 8 -2.57 20.93 15.54
CA VAL A 8 -3.56 19.91 15.61
C VAL A 8 -4.43 19.87 14.38
N LEU A 9 -4.83 20.98 13.91
CA LEU A 9 -5.71 21.01 12.80
C LEU A 9 -5.08 20.75 11.48
N LYS A 10 -3.80 21.03 11.34
CA LYS A 10 -3.18 20.89 10.09
C LYS A 10 -2.59 19.61 9.85
N ARG A 11 -2.77 19.04 8.71
CA ARG A 11 -2.06 17.87 8.32
C ARG A 11 -0.72 18.29 7.83
N ASN A 12 0.29 17.53 8.14
CA ASN A 12 1.61 17.79 7.66
C ASN A 12 1.62 17.51 6.17
N PRO A 13 1.81 18.51 5.33
CA PRO A 13 1.77 18.29 3.88
C PRO A 13 2.89 17.39 3.41
N GLU A 14 3.86 17.13 4.26
CA GLU A 14 4.92 16.24 3.87
C GLU A 14 4.79 14.89 4.50
N GLU A 15 3.65 14.61 5.09
CA GLU A 15 3.43 13.32 5.68
C GLU A 15 3.51 12.27 4.58
N ARG A 16 4.20 11.21 4.84
CA ARG A 16 4.34 10.17 3.87
C ARG A 16 4.66 8.84 4.51
N TYR A 17 4.43 7.78 3.77
CA TYR A 17 4.78 6.45 4.23
C TYR A 17 5.93 5.97 3.35
N MET A 18 6.92 5.33 3.93
CA MET A 18 8.09 4.90 3.21
C MET A 18 8.45 3.47 3.53
N VAL A 19 8.84 2.72 2.50
CA VAL A 19 9.37 1.38 2.66
C VAL A 19 10.52 1.29 1.68
N GLY A 20 11.77 1.27 2.17
CA GLY A 20 12.92 1.30 1.29
C GLY A 20 12.89 2.54 0.43
N GLU A 21 12.89 2.37 -0.87
CA GLU A 21 12.83 3.50 -1.78
C GLU A 21 11.41 3.85 -2.20
N LEU A 22 10.45 3.10 -1.70
CA LEU A 22 9.05 3.32 -2.06
C LEU A 22 8.48 4.38 -1.14
N THR A 23 7.86 5.39 -1.69
CA THR A 23 7.28 6.49 -0.92
C THR A 23 5.87 6.76 -1.38
N LEU A 24 4.95 6.91 -0.45
CA LEU A 24 3.57 7.21 -0.75
C LEU A 24 3.15 8.47 -0.03
N TYR A 25 2.64 9.44 -0.79
CA TYR A 25 2.16 10.70 -0.24
C TYR A 25 0.62 10.68 -0.23
N PRO A 26 0.01 10.41 0.91
CA PRO A 26 -1.45 10.23 0.93
C PRO A 26 -2.23 11.47 0.55
N ASP A 27 -1.72 12.63 0.91
CA ASP A 27 -2.45 13.85 0.58
C ASP A 27 -2.50 14.10 -0.91
N ARG A 28 -1.48 13.68 -1.64
CA ARG A 28 -1.45 13.89 -3.07
C ARG A 28 -1.84 12.69 -3.86
N LYS A 29 -1.99 11.56 -3.19
CA LYS A 29 -2.29 10.29 -3.85
C LYS A 29 -1.20 9.96 -4.86
N GLN A 30 0.04 10.19 -4.47
CA GLN A 30 1.18 9.94 -5.34
C GLN A 30 2.10 8.90 -4.74
N VAL A 31 2.69 8.09 -5.61
CA VAL A 31 3.60 7.04 -5.19
C VAL A 31 4.86 7.16 -6.03
N PHE A 32 6.01 7.06 -5.36
CA PHE A 32 7.29 7.14 -6.03
C PHE A 32 8.16 5.96 -5.65
N THR A 33 9.05 5.53 -6.55
CA THR A 33 10.08 4.61 -6.19
C THR A 33 11.36 5.33 -6.54
N GLY A 34 12.13 5.70 -5.54
CA GLY A 34 13.27 6.59 -5.73
C GLY A 34 12.75 7.92 -6.19
N LYS A 35 13.12 8.34 -7.37
CA LYS A 35 12.68 9.61 -7.91
C LYS A 35 11.65 9.45 -9.01
N THR A 36 11.23 8.24 -9.27
CA THR A 36 10.31 7.98 -10.36
C THR A 36 8.89 7.82 -9.85
N GLU A 37 7.98 8.58 -10.42
CA GLU A 37 6.59 8.47 -10.01
C GLU A 37 5.98 7.24 -10.65
N ILE A 38 5.17 6.51 -9.90
CA ILE A 38 4.52 5.32 -10.37
C ILE A 38 3.04 5.60 -10.54
N SER A 39 2.49 5.19 -11.67
CA SER A 39 1.08 5.39 -11.96
C SER A 39 0.31 4.15 -11.55
N LEU A 40 -0.65 4.30 -10.68
CA LEU A 40 -1.44 3.18 -10.17
C LEU A 40 -2.92 3.42 -10.43
N THR A 41 -3.66 2.32 -10.58
CA THR A 41 -5.11 2.46 -10.65
C THR A 41 -5.62 2.77 -9.24
N ALA A 42 -6.89 3.15 -9.15
CA ALA A 42 -7.47 3.50 -7.85
C ALA A 42 -7.37 2.34 -6.87
N LYS A 43 -7.69 1.13 -7.32
CA LYS A 43 -7.63 -0.01 -6.41
C LYS A 43 -6.21 -0.36 -6.03
N GLU A 44 -5.28 -0.24 -6.95
CA GLU A 44 -3.88 -0.50 -6.64
C GLU A 44 -3.36 0.51 -5.63
N TYR A 45 -3.74 1.77 -5.80
CA TYR A 45 -3.31 2.79 -4.86
C TYR A 45 -3.91 2.53 -3.48
N GLN A 46 -5.19 2.22 -3.42
CA GLN A 46 -5.84 1.97 -2.15
C GLN A 46 -5.20 0.78 -1.44
N LEU A 47 -4.88 -0.26 -2.20
CA LEU A 47 -4.25 -1.43 -1.62
C LEU A 47 -2.87 -1.09 -1.07
N LEU A 48 -2.08 -0.35 -1.84
CA LEU A 48 -0.76 0.02 -1.37
C LEU A 48 -0.83 0.89 -0.14
N GLU A 49 -1.76 1.84 -0.12
CA GLU A 49 -1.89 2.71 1.03
C GLU A 49 -2.29 1.88 2.26
N TYR A 50 -3.20 0.94 2.11
CA TYR A 50 -3.63 0.11 3.22
C TYR A 50 -2.46 -0.70 3.76
N LEU A 51 -1.66 -1.28 2.87
CA LEU A 51 -0.51 -2.04 3.30
C LEU A 51 0.50 -1.15 4.02
N MET A 52 0.78 0.03 3.47
CA MET A 52 1.81 0.88 4.06
C MET A 52 1.38 1.50 5.37
N ARG A 53 0.09 1.71 5.57
CA ARG A 53 -0.36 2.22 6.85
C ARG A 53 -0.22 1.15 7.93
N ASN A 54 -0.16 -0.11 7.52
CA ASN A 54 -0.02 -1.23 8.45
C ASN A 54 1.29 -1.96 8.22
N GLN A 55 2.34 -1.21 7.96
CA GLN A 55 3.64 -1.78 7.70
C GLN A 55 4.04 -2.78 8.76
N GLY A 56 4.55 -3.91 8.32
CA GLY A 56 5.01 -4.93 9.24
C GLY A 56 3.94 -5.87 9.75
N GLN A 57 2.68 -5.56 9.48
CA GLN A 57 1.59 -6.39 9.95
C GLN A 57 1.06 -7.24 8.82
N VAL A 58 0.60 -8.44 9.14
CA VAL A 58 0.03 -9.32 8.16
C VAL A 58 -1.43 -8.96 7.97
N LEU A 59 -1.82 -8.67 6.74
CA LEU A 59 -3.20 -8.35 6.42
C LEU A 59 -3.77 -9.54 5.67
N THR A 60 -4.87 -10.07 6.14
CA THR A 60 -5.46 -11.26 5.54
C THR A 60 -6.13 -10.88 4.24
N LYS A 61 -6.31 -11.87 3.37
CA LYS A 61 -6.97 -11.65 2.12
C LYS A 61 -8.38 -11.11 2.36
N GLU A 62 -9.06 -11.63 3.38
CA GLU A 62 -10.41 -11.18 3.69
C GLU A 62 -10.42 -9.72 4.14
N ASN A 63 -9.46 -9.33 4.97
CA ASN A 63 -9.40 -7.94 5.41
C ASN A 63 -9.13 -7.01 4.24
N ILE A 64 -8.26 -7.43 3.34
CA ILE A 64 -7.94 -6.61 2.17
C ILE A 64 -9.18 -6.48 1.28
N LEU A 65 -9.86 -7.59 1.03
CA LEU A 65 -11.01 -7.58 0.18
C LEU A 65 -12.09 -6.66 0.75
N GLU A 66 -12.35 -6.79 2.03
CA GLU A 66 -13.38 -5.98 2.66
C GLU A 66 -13.02 -4.52 2.69
N THR A 67 -11.77 -4.20 2.99
CA THR A 67 -11.35 -2.80 3.11
C THR A 67 -11.31 -2.10 1.77
N ILE A 68 -10.81 -2.76 0.75
CA ILE A 68 -10.61 -2.12 -0.55
C ILE A 68 -11.84 -2.21 -1.44
N TRP A 69 -12.52 -3.36 -1.42
CA TRP A 69 -13.67 -3.56 -2.28
C TRP A 69 -15.01 -3.41 -1.55
N GLY A 70 -14.99 -3.52 -0.24
CA GLY A 70 -16.18 -3.28 0.56
C GLY A 70 -17.34 -4.17 0.16
N VAL A 71 -18.51 -3.60 0.06
CA VAL A 71 -19.68 -4.39 -0.27
C VAL A 71 -19.57 -4.98 -1.66
N ASP A 72 -18.79 -4.37 -2.52
CA ASP A 72 -18.60 -4.89 -3.85
C ASP A 72 -17.78 -6.17 -3.81
N GLY A 73 -17.14 -6.44 -2.70
CA GLY A 73 -16.29 -7.60 -2.60
C GLY A 73 -17.01 -8.90 -2.79
N GLN A 74 -18.30 -8.94 -2.50
CA GLN A 74 -19.00 -10.17 -2.64
C GLN A 74 -19.26 -10.50 -4.10
N PHE A 75 -19.01 -9.58 -4.99
CA PHE A 75 -19.20 -9.82 -6.41
C PHE A 75 -17.91 -9.98 -7.18
N VAL A 76 -16.77 -9.97 -6.51
CA VAL A 76 -15.50 -10.13 -7.21
C VAL A 76 -15.09 -11.58 -7.16
N VAL A 77 -14.25 -11.96 -8.11
CA VAL A 77 -13.81 -13.35 -8.17
C VAL A 77 -12.77 -13.61 -7.09
N ASP A 78 -12.58 -14.88 -6.79
CA ASP A 78 -11.71 -15.29 -5.71
C ASP A 78 -10.29 -14.78 -5.81
N ASN A 79 -9.76 -14.66 -7.00
CA ASN A 79 -8.36 -14.28 -7.13
C ASN A 79 -8.15 -12.78 -7.27
N THR A 80 -9.19 -11.98 -6.99
CA THR A 80 -9.07 -10.53 -7.17
C THR A 80 -7.94 -9.93 -6.37
N VAL A 81 -7.82 -10.34 -5.11
CA VAL A 81 -6.78 -9.78 -4.26
C VAL A 81 -5.41 -10.16 -4.80
N SER A 82 -5.18 -11.42 -5.12
CA SER A 82 -3.87 -11.83 -5.57
C SER A 82 -3.52 -11.23 -6.93
N VAL A 83 -4.49 -11.06 -7.80
CA VAL A 83 -4.23 -10.42 -9.09
C VAL A 83 -3.83 -8.97 -8.88
N THR A 84 -4.55 -8.27 -7.99
CA THR A 84 -4.23 -6.86 -7.74
C THR A 84 -2.86 -6.74 -7.08
N ILE A 85 -2.55 -7.64 -6.16
CA ILE A 85 -1.24 -7.64 -5.52
C ILE A 85 -0.14 -7.85 -6.55
N ASN A 86 -0.34 -8.78 -7.49
CA ASN A 86 0.68 -9.03 -8.49
C ASN A 86 0.86 -7.86 -9.44
N ARG A 87 -0.23 -7.19 -9.79
CA ARG A 87 -0.12 -6.02 -10.64
C ARG A 87 0.61 -4.91 -9.92
N LEU A 88 0.31 -4.73 -8.64
CA LEU A 88 0.96 -3.72 -7.85
C LEU A 88 2.45 -4.02 -7.74
N ARG A 89 2.80 -5.28 -7.50
CA ARG A 89 4.20 -5.67 -7.41
C ARG A 89 4.96 -5.32 -8.67
N ARG A 90 4.38 -5.59 -9.83
CA ARG A 90 5.07 -5.31 -11.06
C ARG A 90 5.37 -3.84 -11.22
N LYS A 91 4.51 -3.00 -10.68
CA LYS A 91 4.70 -1.56 -10.83
C LYS A 91 5.68 -1.00 -9.83
N ILE A 92 5.69 -1.51 -8.61
CA ILE A 92 6.59 -0.97 -7.61
C ILE A 92 7.91 -1.71 -7.55
N GLU A 93 7.97 -2.90 -8.16
CA GLU A 93 9.22 -3.67 -8.17
C GLU A 93 9.44 -4.21 -9.55
N PRO A 94 9.76 -3.35 -10.50
CA PRO A 94 9.88 -3.77 -11.88
C PRO A 94 11.00 -4.78 -12.12
N ASP A 95 11.90 -4.93 -11.17
CA ASP A 95 12.96 -5.90 -11.32
C ASP A 95 12.45 -7.31 -11.27
N GLY A 96 11.25 -7.51 -10.84
CA GLY A 96 10.69 -8.83 -10.78
C GLY A 96 11.09 -9.61 -9.57
N GLU A 97 11.57 -8.94 -8.54
CA GLU A 97 11.92 -9.63 -7.34
C GLU A 97 10.68 -10.18 -6.68
N ARG A 98 10.73 -11.45 -6.31
CA ARG A 98 9.59 -12.06 -5.77
C ARG A 98 9.25 -11.60 -4.41
N GLN A 99 9.99 -11.65 -3.45
CA GLN A 99 9.67 -11.27 -2.09
C GLN A 99 10.26 -9.92 -1.80
N GLY A 100 9.87 -8.94 -2.59
CA GLY A 100 10.37 -7.61 -2.40
C GLY A 100 9.65 -6.90 -1.29
N TYR A 101 9.04 -5.75 -1.60
CA TYR A 101 8.36 -4.98 -0.56
C TYR A 101 7.09 -5.70 -0.09
N ILE A 102 6.30 -6.25 -1.02
CA ILE A 102 5.08 -6.94 -0.64
C ILE A 102 5.39 -8.42 -0.55
N GLN A 103 5.22 -8.98 0.63
CA GLN A 103 5.58 -10.34 0.89
C GLN A 103 4.36 -11.19 1.16
N ASN A 104 4.40 -12.43 0.68
CA ASN A 104 3.36 -13.38 0.97
C ASN A 104 3.69 -14.00 2.32
N VAL A 105 2.70 -14.08 3.19
CA VAL A 105 2.88 -14.77 4.45
C VAL A 105 2.04 -16.01 4.34
N PHE A 106 2.70 -17.13 4.13
CA PHE A 106 2.05 -18.38 3.79
C PHE A 106 0.90 -18.71 4.71
N GLY A 107 -0.25 -18.93 4.12
CA GLY A 107 -1.43 -19.32 4.88
C GLY A 107 -2.12 -18.19 5.63
N LEU A 108 -1.53 -16.99 5.62
CA LEU A 108 -2.11 -15.89 6.39
C LEU A 108 -2.52 -14.70 5.55
N GLY A 109 -1.66 -14.25 4.66
CA GLY A 109 -2.00 -13.09 3.86
C GLY A 109 -0.78 -12.39 3.32
N TYR A 110 -0.76 -11.08 3.39
CA TYR A 110 0.30 -10.27 2.81
C TYR A 110 0.82 -9.25 3.81
N ARG A 111 2.07 -8.86 3.62
CA ARG A 111 2.68 -7.89 4.50
C ARG A 111 3.61 -7.03 3.67
N ILE A 112 3.74 -5.77 4.00
CA ILE A 112 4.70 -4.90 3.33
C ILE A 112 5.77 -4.49 4.32
N GLY A 113 7.00 -4.46 3.84
CA GLY A 113 8.13 -4.07 4.68
C GLY A 113 9.34 -3.95 3.81
N GLU A 114 10.46 -3.59 4.42
CA GLU A 114 11.68 -3.46 3.64
C GLU A 114 12.15 -4.83 3.22
N LYS A 115 12.79 -4.88 2.04
CA LYS A 115 13.30 -6.13 1.56
C LYS A 115 14.32 -6.67 2.51
N GLU A 116 14.34 -7.99 2.61
CA GLU A 116 15.35 -8.64 3.41
C GLU A 116 16.47 -9.02 2.54
N ARG A 117 17.66 -9.08 3.10
CA ARG A 117 18.82 -9.41 2.32
C ARG A 117 19.19 -10.81 2.39
#